data_412e0fabd776d3988d523f7dd38df0d7
#
_entry.id   412e0fabd776d3988d523f7dd38df0d7
#
_cell.length_a   1.000
_cell.length_b   1.000
_cell.length_c   1.000
_cell.angle_alpha   90.00
_cell.angle_beta   90.00
_cell.angle_gamma   90.00
#
_symmetry.space_group_name_H-M   'P 1'
#
loop_
_entity.id
_entity.type
_entity.pdbx_description
1 polymer ?
#
loop_
_entity_poly.entity_id
_entity_poly.type
_entity_poly.pdbx_seq_one_letter_code
_entity_poly.pdbx_strand_id
1 'polypeptide(L)'
;MAISDTWLKAHNGKPHATREEKADREALSVRVTPKGKITFQLRFRYDGRPCRLDLGTYPLMSLKEARAETQRLRAQLEQGHDPRVVKQLEKQAILQADSVESLFRQWYAAYCKGNKKGHHEILRSFEIHVFPKIGKLPAGKVSLHEWLALLEGQAKARPGIAERILVNAKQMLKWGVKRQLIPAHPLSDINAKEDLQIKKIAGSRSLSDEEIRLVWKAMEQSRMATKNKIFLKLCLIYGCRNSELRLSEKSHFDFGKQVWTVPVENHKLGKASGKPLIRPITPEIEALVKQAMALSAEGKHLFTNSGTSKPMGIGAPLQLPYNIMQWLRRHEKYEMKHWSVHDLRKTARTNFSTLTEPHIAEIMLGHKLPGSWQVYDQYDYLAEQKEAYSAWCQRLAALVVAP
;
A
#
# COMPACT_ATOMS: atom_id res chain seq x y z
N MET A 1 -24.72 -51.76 -20.87
CA MET A 1 -23.40 -51.27 -21.38
C MET A 1 -23.10 -49.95 -20.74
N ALA A 2 -21.87 -49.75 -20.25
CA ALA A 2 -21.45 -48.45 -19.71
C ALA A 2 -21.47 -47.37 -20.75
N ILE A 3 -21.68 -46.14 -20.37
CA ILE A 3 -21.65 -44.97 -21.25
C ILE A 3 -20.20 -44.72 -21.69
N SER A 4 -20.00 -44.40 -22.98
CA SER A 4 -18.71 -44.01 -23.54
C SER A 4 -18.73 -42.57 -24.03
N ASP A 5 -17.56 -41.96 -24.14
CA ASP A 5 -17.42 -40.58 -24.66
C ASP A 5 -17.84 -40.53 -26.15
N THR A 6 -17.61 -41.61 -26.89
CA THR A 6 -18.07 -41.75 -28.28
C THR A 6 -19.61 -41.70 -28.36
N TRP A 7 -20.29 -42.37 -27.41
CA TRP A 7 -21.75 -42.33 -27.35
C TRP A 7 -22.28 -40.93 -27.05
N LEU A 8 -21.64 -40.24 -26.08
CA LEU A 8 -22.02 -38.85 -25.72
C LEU A 8 -21.86 -37.91 -26.92
N LYS A 9 -20.73 -38.00 -27.64
CA LYS A 9 -20.50 -37.21 -28.85
C LYS A 9 -21.51 -37.49 -29.96
N ALA A 10 -21.91 -38.76 -30.10
CA ALA A 10 -22.89 -39.16 -31.11
C ALA A 10 -24.30 -38.63 -30.87
N HIS A 11 -24.68 -38.33 -29.60
CA HIS A 11 -26.02 -37.88 -29.21
C HIS A 11 -26.10 -36.40 -28.88
N ASN A 12 -24.97 -35.73 -28.60
CA ASN A 12 -24.95 -34.35 -28.20
C ASN A 12 -25.38 -33.38 -29.32
N GLY A 13 -26.40 -32.57 -29.06
CA GLY A 13 -26.91 -31.59 -30.00
C GLY A 13 -27.75 -32.19 -31.16
N LYS A 14 -27.99 -33.53 -31.16
CA LYS A 14 -28.79 -34.18 -32.20
C LYS A 14 -30.23 -34.36 -31.74
N PRO A 15 -31.21 -34.19 -32.63
CA PRO A 15 -32.60 -34.38 -32.27
C PRO A 15 -32.90 -35.86 -32.01
N HIS A 16 -33.73 -36.14 -31.01
CA HIS A 16 -34.23 -37.44 -30.60
C HIS A 16 -35.78 -37.42 -30.64
N ALA A 17 -36.37 -38.54 -31.00
CA ALA A 17 -37.85 -38.66 -31.05
C ALA A 17 -38.47 -38.46 -29.66
N THR A 18 -37.82 -38.99 -28.64
CA THR A 18 -38.33 -38.89 -27.23
C THR A 18 -37.14 -38.65 -26.31
N ARG A 19 -37.47 -38.33 -25.05
CA ARG A 19 -36.49 -38.28 -23.98
C ARG A 19 -35.90 -39.67 -23.74
N GLU A 20 -34.57 -39.78 -23.80
CA GLU A 20 -33.84 -41.01 -23.57
C GLU A 20 -33.08 -40.96 -22.24
N GLU A 21 -33.06 -42.06 -21.49
CA GLU A 21 -32.27 -42.23 -20.30
C GLU A 21 -31.40 -43.48 -20.41
N LYS A 22 -30.10 -43.36 -20.17
CA LYS A 22 -29.17 -44.46 -20.19
C LYS A 22 -28.40 -44.53 -18.88
N ALA A 23 -28.40 -45.72 -18.25
CA ALA A 23 -27.62 -45.96 -17.05
C ALA A 23 -26.14 -46.18 -17.36
N ASP A 24 -25.27 -45.70 -16.51
CA ASP A 24 -23.85 -46.03 -16.44
C ASP A 24 -23.58 -46.85 -15.16
N ARG A 25 -22.34 -47.07 -14.82
CA ARG A 25 -21.92 -47.72 -13.58
C ARG A 25 -22.14 -46.79 -12.35
N GLU A 26 -22.18 -47.42 -11.17
CA GLU A 26 -22.15 -46.69 -9.87
C GLU A 26 -23.27 -45.66 -9.66
N ALA A 27 -24.49 -46.00 -10.15
CA ALA A 27 -25.67 -45.15 -10.05
C ALA A 27 -25.62 -43.84 -10.88
N LEU A 28 -24.59 -43.60 -11.70
CA LEU A 28 -24.59 -42.55 -12.69
C LEU A 28 -25.57 -42.92 -13.84
N SER A 29 -26.31 -41.97 -14.32
CA SER A 29 -27.13 -42.06 -15.51
C SER A 29 -27.06 -40.79 -16.35
N VAL A 30 -27.42 -40.90 -17.60
CA VAL A 30 -27.50 -39.78 -18.53
C VAL A 30 -28.92 -39.63 -19.02
N ARG A 31 -29.39 -38.40 -19.05
CA ARG A 31 -30.67 -38.02 -19.67
C ARG A 31 -30.39 -37.20 -20.93
N VAL A 32 -30.95 -37.61 -22.04
CA VAL A 32 -30.90 -36.87 -23.30
C VAL A 32 -32.30 -36.33 -23.58
N THR A 33 -32.38 -35.00 -23.81
CA THR A 33 -33.65 -34.36 -24.18
C THR A 33 -33.92 -34.54 -25.68
N PRO A 34 -35.16 -34.33 -26.16
CA PRO A 34 -35.48 -34.35 -27.62
C PRO A 34 -34.62 -33.37 -28.44
N LYS A 35 -34.11 -32.29 -27.83
CA LYS A 35 -33.21 -31.33 -28.47
C LYS A 35 -31.72 -31.73 -28.37
N GLY A 36 -31.40 -32.95 -27.93
CA GLY A 36 -30.04 -33.46 -27.81
C GLY A 36 -29.23 -32.91 -26.64
N LYS A 37 -29.83 -32.19 -25.67
CA LYS A 37 -29.13 -31.78 -24.46
C LYS A 37 -28.93 -32.98 -23.53
N ILE A 38 -27.66 -33.21 -23.19
CA ILE A 38 -27.25 -34.33 -22.34
C ILE A 38 -27.02 -33.81 -20.90
N THR A 39 -27.64 -34.47 -19.93
CA THR A 39 -27.48 -34.16 -18.50
C THR A 39 -27.06 -35.42 -17.73
N PHE A 40 -25.97 -35.34 -16.98
CA PHE A 40 -25.53 -36.39 -16.07
C PHE A 40 -26.38 -36.32 -14.78
N GLN A 41 -26.77 -37.49 -14.29
CA GLN A 41 -27.63 -37.62 -13.11
C GLN A 41 -27.12 -38.72 -12.18
N LEU A 42 -27.12 -38.45 -10.86
CA LEU A 42 -26.99 -39.44 -9.82
C LEU A 42 -28.38 -39.98 -9.46
N ARG A 43 -28.53 -41.32 -9.50
CA ARG A 43 -29.72 -42.03 -9.01
C ARG A 43 -29.42 -42.67 -7.64
N PHE A 44 -30.24 -42.42 -6.64
CA PHE A 44 -30.02 -42.97 -5.29
C PHE A 44 -31.34 -43.14 -4.55
N ARG A 45 -31.27 -43.82 -3.42
CA ARG A 45 -32.38 -43.87 -2.45
C ARG A 45 -31.97 -43.12 -1.21
N TYR A 46 -32.87 -42.28 -0.72
CA TYR A 46 -32.71 -41.59 0.55
C TYR A 46 -34.00 -41.71 1.31
N ASP A 47 -33.92 -42.17 2.55
CA ASP A 47 -35.06 -42.41 3.43
C ASP A 47 -36.13 -43.33 2.76
N GLY A 48 -35.65 -44.39 2.12
CA GLY A 48 -36.46 -45.40 1.40
C GLY A 48 -37.03 -44.92 0.06
N ARG A 49 -36.92 -43.67 -0.31
CA ARG A 49 -37.51 -43.07 -1.54
C ARG A 49 -36.48 -42.98 -2.65
N PRO A 50 -36.88 -43.26 -3.91
CA PRO A 50 -35.99 -43.05 -5.06
C PRO A 50 -35.78 -41.57 -5.35
N CYS A 51 -34.54 -41.14 -5.48
CA CYS A 51 -34.14 -39.76 -5.72
C CYS A 51 -33.24 -39.65 -6.96
N ARG A 52 -33.22 -38.45 -7.57
CA ARG A 52 -32.35 -38.12 -8.68
C ARG A 52 -31.77 -36.71 -8.45
N LEU A 53 -30.51 -36.56 -8.79
CA LEU A 53 -29.79 -35.28 -8.68
C LEU A 53 -29.03 -35.00 -9.97
N ASP A 54 -29.31 -33.86 -10.63
CA ASP A 54 -28.57 -33.41 -11.81
C ASP A 54 -27.15 -32.97 -11.38
N LEU A 55 -26.13 -33.58 -12.00
CA LEU A 55 -24.72 -33.31 -11.71
C LEU A 55 -24.17 -32.18 -12.56
N GLY A 56 -24.43 -32.23 -13.87
CA GLY A 56 -23.97 -31.27 -14.86
C GLY A 56 -24.40 -31.66 -16.26
N THR A 57 -24.01 -30.87 -17.25
CA THR A 57 -24.37 -31.08 -18.66
C THR A 57 -23.12 -31.32 -19.53
N TYR A 58 -23.21 -32.27 -20.43
CA TYR A 58 -22.17 -32.46 -21.49
C TYR A 58 -22.32 -31.37 -22.56
N PRO A 59 -21.27 -30.78 -23.14
CA PRO A 59 -19.82 -31.10 -22.91
C PRO A 59 -19.18 -30.28 -21.77
N LEU A 60 -19.90 -29.42 -21.05
CA LEU A 60 -19.35 -28.61 -19.95
C LEU A 60 -18.81 -29.45 -18.79
N MET A 61 -19.39 -30.65 -18.61
CA MET A 61 -18.87 -31.68 -17.70
C MET A 61 -18.51 -32.89 -18.51
N SER A 62 -17.30 -33.41 -18.40
CA SER A 62 -16.84 -34.65 -19.03
C SER A 62 -17.41 -35.87 -18.31
N LEU A 63 -17.39 -37.04 -19.00
CA LEU A 63 -17.80 -38.30 -18.37
C LEU A 63 -16.92 -38.69 -17.17
N LYS A 64 -15.61 -38.36 -17.23
CA LYS A 64 -14.67 -38.58 -16.12
C LYS A 64 -15.07 -37.76 -14.89
N GLU A 65 -15.35 -36.48 -15.06
CA GLU A 65 -15.80 -35.60 -14.00
C GLU A 65 -17.15 -36.04 -13.41
N ALA A 66 -18.10 -36.42 -14.27
CA ALA A 66 -19.40 -36.93 -13.83
C ALA A 66 -19.27 -38.20 -12.97
N ARG A 67 -18.38 -39.12 -13.33
CA ARG A 67 -18.08 -40.32 -12.54
C ARG A 67 -17.44 -39.96 -11.18
N ALA A 68 -16.44 -39.10 -11.19
CA ALA A 68 -15.79 -38.63 -9.94
C ALA A 68 -16.79 -37.96 -8.99
N GLU A 69 -17.64 -37.08 -9.52
CA GLU A 69 -18.68 -36.41 -8.73
C GLU A 69 -19.72 -37.39 -8.18
N THR A 70 -20.07 -38.41 -8.98
CA THR A 70 -20.95 -39.49 -8.52
C THR A 70 -20.36 -40.24 -7.34
N GLN A 71 -19.07 -40.62 -7.41
CA GLN A 71 -18.38 -41.30 -6.30
C GLN A 71 -18.32 -40.42 -5.05
N ARG A 72 -18.00 -39.12 -5.20
CA ARG A 72 -17.98 -38.17 -4.08
C ARG A 72 -19.31 -38.07 -3.39
N LEU A 73 -20.41 -37.91 -4.13
CA LEU A 73 -21.76 -37.80 -3.56
C LEU A 73 -22.28 -39.14 -2.95
N ARG A 74 -21.86 -40.28 -3.50
CA ARG A 74 -22.16 -41.59 -2.90
C ARG A 74 -21.48 -41.77 -1.56
N ALA A 75 -20.21 -41.37 -1.44
CA ALA A 75 -19.52 -41.40 -0.15
C ALA A 75 -20.24 -40.51 0.90
N GLN A 76 -20.79 -39.36 0.51
CA GLN A 76 -21.63 -38.55 1.39
C GLN A 76 -22.93 -39.23 1.78
N LEU A 77 -23.56 -39.95 0.85
CA LEU A 77 -24.78 -40.71 1.10
C LEU A 77 -24.53 -41.87 2.10
N GLU A 78 -23.41 -42.56 1.97
CA GLU A 78 -22.99 -43.62 2.93
C GLU A 78 -22.74 -43.08 4.35
N GLN A 79 -22.35 -41.78 4.45
CA GLN A 79 -22.25 -41.05 5.73
C GLN A 79 -23.61 -40.56 6.26
N GLY A 80 -24.71 -40.87 5.58
CA GLY A 80 -26.07 -40.46 5.98
C GLY A 80 -26.49 -39.07 5.49
N HIS A 81 -25.68 -38.37 4.68
CA HIS A 81 -26.01 -37.06 4.19
C HIS A 81 -26.80 -37.14 2.87
N ASP A 82 -27.88 -36.37 2.74
CA ASP A 82 -28.61 -36.24 1.46
C ASP A 82 -27.79 -35.45 0.45
N PRO A 83 -27.40 -36.06 -0.71
CA PRO A 83 -26.62 -35.36 -1.74
C PRO A 83 -27.27 -34.09 -2.31
N ARG A 84 -28.59 -33.97 -2.27
CA ARG A 84 -29.32 -32.77 -2.69
C ARG A 84 -29.07 -31.61 -1.74
N VAL A 85 -29.12 -31.89 -0.43
CA VAL A 85 -28.85 -30.91 0.62
C VAL A 85 -27.40 -30.47 0.60
N VAL A 86 -26.46 -31.42 0.46
CA VAL A 86 -25.02 -31.13 0.33
C VAL A 86 -24.77 -30.16 -0.83
N LYS A 87 -25.30 -30.47 -2.02
CA LYS A 87 -25.11 -29.61 -3.20
C LYS A 87 -25.81 -28.25 -3.08
N GLN A 88 -26.95 -28.20 -2.42
CA GLN A 88 -27.64 -26.95 -2.11
C GLN A 88 -26.84 -26.08 -1.14
N LEU A 89 -26.27 -26.64 -0.07
CA LEU A 89 -25.42 -25.95 0.89
C LEU A 89 -24.13 -25.43 0.23
N GLU A 90 -23.49 -26.25 -0.62
CA GLU A 90 -22.33 -25.81 -1.40
C GLU A 90 -22.66 -24.59 -2.29
N LYS A 91 -23.81 -24.65 -2.98
CA LYS A 91 -24.28 -23.52 -3.81
C LYS A 91 -24.57 -22.28 -2.97
N GLN A 92 -25.23 -22.45 -1.82
CA GLN A 92 -25.50 -21.33 -0.91
C GLN A 92 -24.22 -20.74 -0.33
N ALA A 93 -23.25 -21.60 0.05
CA ALA A 93 -21.95 -21.16 0.54
C ALA A 93 -21.20 -20.32 -0.51
N ILE A 94 -21.29 -20.68 -1.79
CA ILE A 94 -20.72 -19.90 -2.89
C ILE A 94 -21.44 -18.56 -3.08
N LEU A 95 -22.77 -18.55 -3.00
CA LEU A 95 -23.59 -17.35 -3.17
C LEU A 95 -23.47 -16.39 -1.98
N GLN A 96 -23.25 -16.90 -0.78
CA GLN A 96 -23.06 -16.12 0.45
C GLN A 96 -21.62 -15.77 0.73
N ALA A 97 -20.67 -16.35 -0.02
CA ALA A 97 -19.26 -16.06 0.17
C ALA A 97 -18.97 -14.60 -0.13
N ASP A 98 -18.25 -13.95 0.78
CA ASP A 98 -17.76 -12.61 0.56
C ASP A 98 -16.90 -12.54 -0.71
N SER A 99 -17.20 -11.58 -1.58
CA SER A 99 -16.34 -11.27 -2.71
C SER A 99 -15.03 -10.63 -2.21
N VAL A 100 -13.99 -10.59 -3.05
CA VAL A 100 -12.73 -9.91 -2.72
C VAL A 100 -12.99 -8.44 -2.35
N GLU A 101 -13.88 -7.77 -3.06
CA GLU A 101 -14.24 -6.37 -2.75
C GLU A 101 -14.99 -6.27 -1.41
N SER A 102 -15.97 -7.15 -1.14
CA SER A 102 -16.70 -7.17 0.13
C SER A 102 -15.74 -7.40 1.31
N LEU A 103 -14.88 -8.41 1.22
CA LEU A 103 -13.88 -8.71 2.24
C LEU A 103 -12.92 -7.53 2.47
N PHE A 104 -12.49 -6.88 1.38
CA PHE A 104 -11.64 -5.69 1.48
C PHE A 104 -12.35 -4.55 2.21
N ARG A 105 -13.60 -4.24 1.85
CA ARG A 105 -14.34 -3.13 2.46
C ARG A 105 -14.60 -3.37 3.95
N GLN A 106 -14.88 -4.61 4.35
CA GLN A 106 -15.01 -4.99 5.76
C GLN A 106 -13.67 -4.79 6.51
N TRP A 107 -12.57 -5.31 5.97
CA TRP A 107 -11.24 -5.12 6.54
C TRP A 107 -10.83 -3.63 6.59
N TYR A 108 -11.15 -2.89 5.53
CA TYR A 108 -10.86 -1.47 5.44
C TYR A 108 -11.57 -0.68 6.54
N ALA A 109 -12.85 -0.91 6.75
CA ALA A 109 -13.65 -0.24 7.77
C ALA A 109 -13.18 -0.63 9.20
N ALA A 110 -12.99 -1.93 9.43
CA ALA A 110 -12.69 -2.46 10.77
C ALA A 110 -11.24 -2.21 11.21
N TYR A 111 -10.30 -2.13 10.28
CA TYR A 111 -8.87 -2.04 10.63
C TYR A 111 -8.12 -0.92 9.92
N CYS A 112 -8.21 -0.84 8.58
CA CYS A 112 -7.33 -0.02 7.77
C CYS A 112 -7.54 1.47 8.06
N LYS A 113 -8.79 1.92 8.08
CA LYS A 113 -9.18 3.33 8.26
C LYS A 113 -8.69 3.92 9.59
N GLY A 114 -8.73 3.15 10.68
CA GLY A 114 -8.28 3.59 12.00
C GLY A 114 -6.77 3.48 12.24
N ASN A 115 -6.10 2.54 11.56
CA ASN A 115 -4.72 2.19 11.86
C ASN A 115 -3.68 2.65 10.83
N LYS A 116 -4.09 3.05 9.61
CA LYS A 116 -3.16 3.41 8.54
C LYS A 116 -3.39 4.85 8.08
N LYS A 117 -2.39 5.72 8.23
CA LYS A 117 -2.45 7.12 7.75
C LYS A 117 -2.73 7.22 6.24
N GLY A 118 -2.18 6.29 5.44
CA GLY A 118 -2.35 6.24 3.98
C GLY A 118 -3.49 5.32 3.51
N HIS A 119 -4.56 5.18 4.29
CA HIS A 119 -5.66 4.26 3.96
C HIS A 119 -6.38 4.63 2.65
N HIS A 120 -6.48 5.92 2.31
CA HIS A 120 -7.10 6.36 1.06
C HIS A 120 -6.34 5.87 -0.18
N GLU A 121 -5.00 5.92 -0.16
CA GLU A 121 -4.17 5.40 -1.25
C GLU A 121 -4.25 3.88 -1.37
N ILE A 122 -4.45 3.19 -0.24
CA ILE A 122 -4.66 1.74 -0.22
C ILE A 122 -5.99 1.42 -0.90
N LEU A 123 -7.08 2.07 -0.50
CA LEU A 123 -8.39 1.91 -1.11
C LEU A 123 -8.31 2.19 -2.62
N ARG A 124 -7.76 3.34 -3.02
CA ARG A 124 -7.62 3.70 -4.42
C ARG A 124 -6.80 2.68 -5.23
N SER A 125 -5.75 2.10 -4.62
CA SER A 125 -4.96 1.06 -5.29
C SER A 125 -5.80 -0.18 -5.59
N PHE A 126 -6.68 -0.57 -4.68
CA PHE A 126 -7.58 -1.71 -4.88
C PHE A 126 -8.70 -1.40 -5.88
N GLU A 127 -9.31 -0.24 -5.80
CA GLU A 127 -10.36 0.20 -6.73
C GLU A 127 -9.87 0.25 -8.19
N ILE A 128 -8.65 0.70 -8.42
CA ILE A 128 -8.10 0.84 -9.77
C ILE A 128 -7.52 -0.50 -10.29
N HIS A 129 -6.86 -1.28 -9.46
CA HIS A 129 -6.02 -2.38 -9.94
C HIS A 129 -6.51 -3.78 -9.56
N VAL A 130 -7.31 -3.93 -8.50
CA VAL A 130 -7.75 -5.23 -7.98
C VAL A 130 -9.22 -5.49 -8.30
N PHE A 131 -10.12 -4.58 -7.90
CA PHE A 131 -11.56 -4.79 -8.04
C PHE A 131 -12.03 -5.00 -9.48
N PRO A 132 -11.52 -4.30 -10.51
CA PRO A 132 -11.94 -4.54 -11.88
C PRO A 132 -11.60 -5.95 -12.40
N LYS A 133 -10.62 -6.63 -11.82
CA LYS A 133 -10.13 -7.94 -12.26
C LYS A 133 -10.74 -9.09 -11.46
N ILE A 134 -10.65 -9.01 -10.13
CA ILE A 134 -11.04 -10.11 -9.23
C ILE A 134 -12.03 -9.68 -8.14
N GLY A 135 -12.44 -8.42 -8.11
CA GLY A 135 -13.26 -7.87 -7.02
C GLY A 135 -14.58 -8.59 -6.79
N LYS A 136 -15.22 -9.06 -7.85
CA LYS A 136 -16.50 -9.78 -7.80
C LYS A 136 -16.38 -11.28 -7.53
N LEU A 137 -15.16 -11.84 -7.59
CA LEU A 137 -14.93 -13.26 -7.32
C LEU A 137 -15.05 -13.55 -5.83
N PRO A 138 -15.56 -14.74 -5.43
CA PRO A 138 -15.56 -15.15 -4.03
C PRO A 138 -14.14 -15.20 -3.48
N ALA A 139 -13.87 -14.44 -2.42
CA ALA A 139 -12.51 -14.25 -1.89
C ALA A 139 -11.78 -15.54 -1.53
N GLY A 140 -12.52 -16.53 -0.99
CA GLY A 140 -11.97 -17.84 -0.66
C GLY A 140 -11.75 -18.79 -1.85
N LYS A 141 -12.14 -18.38 -3.06
CA LYS A 141 -11.98 -19.18 -4.29
C LYS A 141 -10.95 -18.60 -5.26
N VAL A 142 -10.50 -17.37 -5.05
CA VAL A 142 -9.44 -16.77 -5.87
C VAL A 142 -8.14 -17.52 -5.64
N SER A 143 -7.64 -18.16 -6.68
CA SER A 143 -6.41 -18.96 -6.66
C SER A 143 -5.16 -18.11 -6.51
N LEU A 144 -4.04 -18.74 -6.10
CA LEU A 144 -2.73 -18.09 -6.11
C LEU A 144 -2.36 -17.59 -7.51
N HIS A 145 -2.68 -18.36 -8.55
CA HIS A 145 -2.39 -18.00 -9.92
C HIS A 145 -3.05 -16.68 -10.36
N GLU A 146 -4.33 -16.49 -10.00
CA GLU A 146 -5.06 -15.24 -10.31
C GLU A 146 -4.47 -14.04 -9.59
N TRP A 147 -4.08 -14.20 -8.31
CA TRP A 147 -3.38 -13.16 -7.57
C TRP A 147 -2.02 -12.83 -8.19
N LEU A 148 -1.21 -13.84 -8.55
CA LEU A 148 0.11 -13.64 -9.15
C LEU A 148 -0.01 -12.97 -10.52
N ALA A 149 -0.93 -13.40 -11.39
CA ALA A 149 -1.15 -12.77 -12.69
C ALA A 149 -1.47 -11.27 -12.58
N LEU A 150 -2.28 -10.89 -11.56
CA LEU A 150 -2.56 -9.49 -11.26
C LEU A 150 -1.31 -8.75 -10.78
N LEU A 151 -0.58 -9.31 -9.79
CA LEU A 151 0.56 -8.68 -9.15
C LEU A 151 1.75 -8.55 -10.09
N GLU A 152 2.09 -9.56 -10.87
CA GLU A 152 3.16 -9.55 -11.87
C GLU A 152 2.89 -8.53 -12.98
N GLY A 153 1.64 -8.46 -13.45
CA GLY A 153 1.23 -7.45 -14.42
C GLY A 153 1.43 -6.01 -13.89
N GLN A 154 1.18 -5.79 -12.59
CA GLN A 154 1.46 -4.49 -11.96
C GLN A 154 2.96 -4.29 -11.67
N ALA A 155 3.70 -5.34 -11.29
CA ALA A 155 5.12 -5.23 -10.95
C ALA A 155 5.96 -4.76 -12.13
N LYS A 156 5.65 -5.21 -13.35
CA LYS A 156 6.32 -4.77 -14.60
C LYS A 156 6.18 -3.27 -14.85
N ALA A 157 5.00 -2.70 -14.63
CA ALA A 157 4.72 -1.31 -14.95
C ALA A 157 4.92 -0.37 -13.74
N ARG A 158 4.56 -0.82 -12.54
CA ARG A 158 4.48 0.00 -11.32
C ARG A 158 4.84 -0.82 -10.07
N PRO A 159 6.12 -1.17 -9.88
CA PRO A 159 6.55 -2.08 -8.81
C PRO A 159 6.13 -1.64 -7.40
N GLY A 160 6.16 -0.34 -7.11
CA GLY A 160 5.71 0.19 -5.82
C GLY A 160 4.20 0.03 -5.55
N ILE A 161 3.36 0.02 -6.61
CA ILE A 161 1.93 -0.25 -6.49
C ILE A 161 1.71 -1.74 -6.27
N ALA A 162 2.40 -2.60 -7.01
CA ALA A 162 2.32 -4.05 -6.84
C ALA A 162 2.70 -4.46 -5.41
N GLU A 163 3.79 -3.93 -4.86
CA GLU A 163 4.19 -4.19 -3.47
C GLU A 163 3.12 -3.70 -2.47
N ARG A 164 2.57 -2.50 -2.68
CA ARG A 164 1.49 -1.97 -1.83
C ARG A 164 0.26 -2.89 -1.84
N ILE A 165 -0.15 -3.36 -3.02
CA ILE A 165 -1.28 -4.28 -3.17
C ILE A 165 -0.96 -5.59 -2.45
N LEU A 166 0.20 -6.21 -2.69
CA LEU A 166 0.60 -7.46 -2.05
C LEU A 166 0.56 -7.36 -0.53
N VAL A 167 1.21 -6.35 0.05
CA VAL A 167 1.26 -6.17 1.52
C VAL A 167 -0.14 -6.02 2.12
N ASN A 168 -1.02 -5.26 1.47
CA ASN A 168 -2.36 -5.01 1.99
C ASN A 168 -3.31 -6.17 1.71
N ALA A 169 -3.17 -6.87 0.57
CA ALA A 169 -3.91 -8.10 0.29
C ALA A 169 -3.56 -9.21 1.30
N LYS A 170 -2.27 -9.40 1.61
CA LYS A 170 -1.84 -10.33 2.67
C LYS A 170 -2.49 -10.03 4.02
N GLN A 171 -2.54 -8.76 4.41
CA GLN A 171 -3.16 -8.36 5.67
C GLN A 171 -4.67 -8.58 5.68
N MET A 172 -5.35 -8.22 4.60
CA MET A 172 -6.78 -8.42 4.41
C MET A 172 -7.14 -9.91 4.46
N LEU A 173 -6.44 -10.75 3.68
CA LEU A 173 -6.68 -12.20 3.64
C LEU A 173 -6.42 -12.85 5.01
N LYS A 174 -5.30 -12.50 5.67
CA LYS A 174 -5.01 -12.97 7.04
C LYS A 174 -6.09 -12.56 8.04
N TRP A 175 -6.62 -11.34 7.90
CA TRP A 175 -7.73 -10.85 8.71
C TRP A 175 -9.01 -11.64 8.44
N GLY A 176 -9.30 -11.98 7.17
CA GLY A 176 -10.45 -12.81 6.77
C GLY A 176 -10.37 -14.24 7.29
N VAL A 177 -9.21 -14.89 7.20
CA VAL A 177 -8.98 -16.23 7.76
C VAL A 177 -9.21 -16.24 9.27
N LYS A 178 -8.67 -15.28 10.01
CA LYS A 178 -8.85 -15.18 11.47
C LYS A 178 -10.32 -15.00 11.89
N ARG A 179 -11.17 -14.53 11.00
CA ARG A 179 -12.62 -14.35 11.23
C ARG A 179 -13.48 -15.42 10.56
N GLN A 180 -12.83 -16.44 10.00
CA GLN A 180 -13.50 -17.55 9.30
C GLN A 180 -14.38 -17.10 8.11
N LEU A 181 -14.09 -15.91 7.56
CA LEU A 181 -14.76 -15.40 6.34
C LEU A 181 -14.24 -16.08 5.07
N ILE A 182 -13.00 -16.54 5.10
CA ILE A 182 -12.37 -17.34 4.03
C ILE A 182 -11.57 -18.49 4.62
N PRO A 183 -11.48 -19.63 3.92
CA PRO A 183 -10.84 -20.83 4.44
C PRO A 183 -9.31 -20.77 4.45
N ALA A 184 -8.71 -20.06 3.51
CA ALA A 184 -7.26 -20.03 3.31
C ALA A 184 -6.76 -18.67 2.83
N HIS A 185 -5.45 -18.48 2.93
CA HIS A 185 -4.72 -17.27 2.54
C HIS A 185 -3.66 -17.62 1.48
N PRO A 186 -4.00 -17.55 0.18
CA PRO A 186 -3.12 -18.02 -0.90
C PRO A 186 -1.81 -17.23 -1.04
N LEU A 187 -1.76 -15.99 -0.53
CA LEU A 187 -0.57 -15.13 -0.61
C LEU A 187 0.36 -15.25 0.62
N SER A 188 0.14 -16.21 1.55
CA SER A 188 0.89 -16.30 2.81
C SER A 188 2.41 -16.23 2.63
N ASP A 189 2.92 -16.99 1.68
CA ASP A 189 4.36 -17.19 1.48
C ASP A 189 4.95 -16.31 0.38
N ILE A 190 4.13 -15.56 -0.34
CA ILE A 190 4.57 -14.70 -1.44
C ILE A 190 5.37 -13.51 -0.92
N ASN A 191 6.55 -13.28 -1.51
CA ASN A 191 7.47 -12.21 -1.20
C ASN A 191 7.66 -11.26 -2.40
N ALA A 192 7.60 -9.95 -2.16
CA ALA A 192 7.73 -8.97 -3.24
C ALA A 192 9.10 -9.01 -3.94
N LYS A 193 10.17 -9.28 -3.18
CA LYS A 193 11.54 -9.32 -3.72
C LYS A 193 11.80 -10.58 -4.54
N GLU A 194 11.40 -11.73 -4.04
CA GLU A 194 11.73 -13.04 -4.59
C GLU A 194 10.74 -13.42 -5.70
N ASP A 195 9.45 -13.36 -5.42
CA ASP A 195 8.42 -13.83 -6.35
C ASP A 195 8.02 -12.78 -7.40
N LEU A 196 7.99 -11.49 -7.03
CA LEU A 196 7.65 -10.41 -7.95
C LEU A 196 8.88 -9.67 -8.49
N GLN A 197 10.08 -10.06 -8.09
CA GLN A 197 11.37 -9.44 -8.49
C GLN A 197 11.43 -7.92 -8.25
N ILE A 198 10.68 -7.44 -7.26
CA ILE A 198 10.64 -6.01 -6.92
C ILE A 198 11.86 -5.66 -6.09
N LYS A 199 12.84 -5.01 -6.73
CA LYS A 199 14.03 -4.49 -6.06
C LYS A 199 13.74 -3.11 -5.50
N LYS A 200 13.85 -2.94 -4.19
CA LYS A 200 13.88 -1.61 -3.57
C LYS A 200 15.24 -0.99 -3.81
N ILE A 201 15.32 -0.08 -4.73
CA ILE A 201 16.50 0.79 -4.82
C ILE A 201 16.35 1.82 -3.69
N ALA A 202 17.07 1.63 -2.61
CA ALA A 202 17.19 2.66 -1.59
C ALA A 202 17.83 3.88 -2.26
N GLY A 203 17.05 4.94 -2.44
CA GLY A 203 17.58 6.18 -2.99
C GLY A 203 18.68 6.71 -2.05
N SER A 204 19.92 6.66 -2.47
CA SER A 204 21.10 7.18 -1.73
C SER A 204 21.44 8.63 -2.12
N ARG A 205 20.48 9.36 -2.74
CA ARG A 205 20.71 10.71 -3.24
C ARG A 205 20.99 11.67 -2.09
N SER A 206 22.19 12.27 -2.10
CA SER A 206 22.58 13.43 -1.32
C SER A 206 23.06 14.49 -2.31
N LEU A 207 22.76 15.75 -2.07
CA LEU A 207 23.25 16.85 -2.90
C LEU A 207 24.72 17.10 -2.58
N SER A 208 25.55 17.31 -3.62
CA SER A 208 26.93 17.76 -3.46
C SER A 208 26.97 19.23 -3.04
N ASP A 209 28.12 19.72 -2.61
CA ASP A 209 28.31 21.14 -2.26
C ASP A 209 27.99 22.07 -3.45
N GLU A 210 28.39 21.67 -4.65
CA GLU A 210 28.03 22.39 -5.89
C GLU A 210 26.50 22.40 -6.12
N GLU A 211 25.85 21.27 -5.97
CA GLU A 211 24.40 21.17 -6.13
C GLU A 211 23.66 21.98 -5.05
N ILE A 212 24.15 22.00 -3.80
CA ILE A 212 23.61 22.88 -2.75
C ILE A 212 23.71 24.34 -3.16
N ARG A 213 24.86 24.77 -3.67
CA ARG A 213 25.07 26.13 -4.16
C ARG A 213 24.10 26.49 -5.30
N LEU A 214 23.95 25.62 -6.28
CA LEU A 214 23.04 25.82 -7.40
C LEU A 214 21.57 25.85 -6.97
N VAL A 215 21.15 24.95 -6.07
CA VAL A 215 19.80 24.94 -5.49
C VAL A 215 19.54 26.26 -4.73
N TRP A 216 20.50 26.72 -3.96
CA TRP A 216 20.39 28.00 -3.22
C TRP A 216 20.29 29.19 -4.16
N LYS A 217 21.16 29.28 -5.18
CA LYS A 217 21.11 30.29 -6.25
C LYS A 217 19.75 30.32 -6.93
N ALA A 218 19.22 29.14 -7.28
CA ALA A 218 17.90 29.03 -7.88
C ALA A 218 16.78 29.49 -6.94
N MET A 219 16.88 29.20 -5.64
CA MET A 219 15.93 29.73 -4.65
C MET A 219 15.98 31.25 -4.60
N GLU A 220 17.18 31.88 -4.57
CA GLU A 220 17.29 33.34 -4.47
C GLU A 220 16.81 34.03 -5.74
N GLN A 221 17.22 33.57 -6.90
CA GLN A 221 17.02 34.28 -8.18
C GLN A 221 15.69 33.92 -8.87
N SER A 222 15.05 32.80 -8.52
CA SER A 222 13.79 32.43 -9.14
C SER A 222 12.59 33.23 -8.61
N ARG A 223 11.51 33.24 -9.39
CA ARG A 223 10.20 33.79 -8.99
C ARG A 223 9.44 32.89 -7.99
N MET A 224 10.13 31.96 -7.34
CA MET A 224 9.53 31.11 -6.31
C MET A 224 9.02 31.98 -5.16
N ALA A 225 7.81 31.69 -4.67
CA ALA A 225 7.24 32.41 -3.52
C ALA A 225 8.17 32.31 -2.30
N THR A 226 8.40 33.43 -1.62
CA THR A 226 9.32 33.52 -0.46
C THR A 226 9.06 32.46 0.59
N LYS A 227 7.79 32.17 0.91
CA LYS A 227 7.43 31.08 1.83
C LYS A 227 7.99 29.71 1.42
N ASN A 228 8.05 29.41 0.11
CA ASN A 228 8.57 28.14 -0.39
C ASN A 228 10.10 28.10 -0.35
N LYS A 229 10.76 29.24 -0.57
CA LYS A 229 12.22 29.40 -0.39
C LYS A 229 12.60 29.11 1.07
N ILE A 230 11.91 29.76 2.02
CA ILE A 230 12.11 29.56 3.44
C ILE A 230 11.84 28.10 3.85
N PHE A 231 10.77 27.50 3.33
CA PHE A 231 10.44 26.10 3.59
C PHE A 231 11.57 25.14 3.20
N LEU A 232 12.13 25.31 2.00
CA LEU A 232 13.25 24.48 1.53
C LEU A 232 14.53 24.72 2.32
N LYS A 233 14.85 25.99 2.65
CA LYS A 233 15.99 26.33 3.50
C LYS A 233 15.88 25.65 4.87
N LEU A 234 14.75 25.76 5.54
CA LEU A 234 14.52 25.12 6.83
C LEU A 234 14.52 23.58 6.73
N CYS A 235 14.02 22.99 5.64
CA CYS A 235 14.13 21.55 5.39
C CYS A 235 15.59 21.10 5.26
N LEU A 236 16.45 21.89 4.62
CA LEU A 236 17.87 21.59 4.48
C LEU A 236 18.62 21.81 5.81
N ILE A 237 18.35 22.91 6.51
CA ILE A 237 19.03 23.23 7.77
C ILE A 237 18.68 22.18 8.85
N TYR A 238 17.40 21.94 9.10
CA TYR A 238 16.97 21.00 10.12
C TYR A 238 17.13 19.52 9.72
N GLY A 239 17.24 19.20 8.43
CA GLY A 239 17.14 17.82 7.98
C GLY A 239 15.81 17.16 8.35
N CYS A 240 14.77 17.94 8.62
CA CYS A 240 13.48 17.47 9.10
C CYS A 240 12.66 16.78 8.00
N ARG A 241 11.64 15.99 8.38
CA ARG A 241 10.66 15.52 7.41
C ARG A 241 9.77 16.68 6.98
N ASN A 242 9.45 16.75 5.69
CA ASN A 242 8.61 17.84 5.16
C ASN A 242 7.26 17.97 5.90
N SER A 243 6.69 16.86 6.38
CA SER A 243 5.46 16.88 7.17
C SER A 243 5.62 17.53 8.54
N GLU A 244 6.78 17.41 9.17
CA GLU A 244 7.08 18.02 10.47
C GLU A 244 7.00 19.54 10.37
N LEU A 245 7.65 20.10 9.34
CA LEU A 245 7.67 21.55 9.09
C LEU A 245 6.36 22.05 8.47
N ARG A 246 5.81 21.32 7.50
CA ARG A 246 4.57 21.70 6.81
C ARG A 246 3.36 21.84 7.74
N LEU A 247 3.30 21.01 8.78
CA LEU A 247 2.23 21.01 9.79
C LEU A 247 2.55 21.86 11.02
N SER A 248 3.71 22.54 11.03
CA SER A 248 4.08 23.38 12.16
C SER A 248 3.12 24.55 12.32
N GLU A 249 2.72 24.79 13.55
CA GLU A 249 2.03 26.00 13.99
C GLU A 249 3.03 27.00 14.54
N LYS A 250 2.68 28.29 14.54
CA LYS A 250 3.52 29.37 15.09
C LYS A 250 3.83 29.15 16.58
N SER A 251 2.85 28.63 17.33
CA SER A 251 2.96 28.27 18.74
C SER A 251 3.97 27.17 19.05
N HIS A 252 4.39 26.40 18.05
CA HIS A 252 5.40 25.37 18.24
C HIS A 252 6.83 25.91 18.36
N PHE A 253 7.05 27.21 18.07
CA PHE A 253 8.34 27.89 18.14
C PHE A 253 8.39 28.81 19.35
N ASP A 254 9.13 28.39 20.37
CA ASP A 254 9.38 29.18 21.61
C ASP A 254 10.73 29.88 21.49
N PHE A 255 10.70 31.16 21.15
CA PHE A 255 11.92 31.97 21.02
C PHE A 255 12.55 32.33 22.38
N GLY A 256 11.80 32.30 23.46
CA GLY A 256 12.35 32.52 24.81
C GLY A 256 13.23 31.34 25.23
N LYS A 257 12.77 30.11 24.97
CA LYS A 257 13.53 28.88 25.20
C LYS A 257 14.44 28.50 24.04
N GLN A 258 14.32 29.18 22.92
CA GLN A 258 15.02 28.87 21.66
C GLN A 258 14.82 27.43 21.18
N VAL A 259 13.59 26.93 21.19
CA VAL A 259 13.25 25.57 20.75
C VAL A 259 12.04 25.54 19.81
N TRP A 260 12.10 24.62 18.87
CA TRP A 260 10.98 24.17 18.05
C TRP A 260 10.50 22.81 18.54
N THR A 261 9.26 22.74 19.01
CA THR A 261 8.60 21.52 19.46
C THR A 261 7.74 20.96 18.35
N VAL A 262 8.05 19.76 17.85
CA VAL A 262 7.23 19.01 16.89
C VAL A 262 6.30 18.10 17.68
N PRO A 263 4.96 18.33 17.66
CA PRO A 263 4.01 17.51 18.41
C PRO A 263 4.02 16.04 17.99
N VAL A 264 3.58 15.19 18.89
CA VAL A 264 3.52 13.71 18.72
C VAL A 264 2.82 13.29 17.44
N GLU A 265 1.72 13.95 17.06
CA GLU A 265 0.94 13.68 15.86
C GLU A 265 1.64 14.08 14.56
N ASN A 266 2.61 15.01 14.60
CA ASN A 266 3.26 15.60 13.44
C ASN A 266 4.53 14.87 13.02
N HIS A 267 5.07 13.95 13.83
CA HIS A 267 6.25 13.19 13.44
C HIS A 267 6.02 11.66 13.44
N LYS A 268 6.85 10.96 12.64
CA LYS A 268 6.63 9.54 12.34
C LYS A 268 6.66 8.62 13.56
N LEU A 269 7.55 8.90 14.52
CA LEU A 269 7.73 8.09 15.72
C LEU A 269 6.85 8.54 16.89
N GLY A 270 6.18 9.67 16.80
CA GLY A 270 5.43 10.26 17.88
C GLY A 270 4.40 9.33 18.51
N LYS A 271 3.57 8.66 17.69
CA LYS A 271 2.59 7.70 18.20
C LYS A 271 3.23 6.52 18.96
N ALA A 272 4.44 6.12 18.60
CA ALA A 272 5.12 4.99 19.22
C ALA A 272 5.93 5.41 20.46
N SER A 273 6.48 6.64 20.47
CA SER A 273 7.27 7.15 21.57
C SER A 273 6.44 7.85 22.66
N GLY A 274 5.27 8.39 22.29
CA GLY A 274 4.47 9.26 23.16
C GLY A 274 5.12 10.62 23.48
N LYS A 275 6.32 10.90 22.91
CA LYS A 275 7.10 12.11 23.22
C LYS A 275 7.15 13.05 22.00
N PRO A 276 7.08 14.39 22.19
CA PRO A 276 7.37 15.35 21.14
C PRO A 276 8.84 15.28 20.72
N LEU A 277 9.15 15.83 19.55
CA LEU A 277 10.52 16.00 19.08
C LEU A 277 10.91 17.47 19.25
N ILE A 278 11.98 17.73 19.99
CA ILE A 278 12.45 19.09 20.30
C ILE A 278 13.73 19.35 19.50
N ARG A 279 13.81 20.52 18.89
CA ARG A 279 15.00 21.00 18.16
C ARG A 279 15.36 22.42 18.59
N PRO A 280 16.64 22.74 18.75
CA PRO A 280 17.06 24.10 19.06
C PRO A 280 16.84 25.05 17.88
N ILE A 281 16.67 26.34 18.20
CA ILE A 281 16.59 27.43 17.24
C ILE A 281 17.89 28.24 17.35
N THR A 282 18.66 28.33 16.24
CA THR A 282 19.82 29.21 16.14
C THR A 282 19.37 30.59 15.62
N PRO A 283 20.21 31.65 15.73
CA PRO A 283 19.85 32.98 15.22
C PRO A 283 19.45 33.00 13.73
N GLU A 284 20.12 32.22 12.90
CA GLU A 284 19.82 32.11 11.46
C GLU A 284 18.47 31.47 11.22
N ILE A 285 18.14 30.42 11.99
CA ILE A 285 16.84 29.73 11.93
C ILE A 285 15.74 30.67 12.44
N GLU A 286 15.98 31.38 13.53
CA GLU A 286 15.04 32.35 14.10
C GLU A 286 14.63 33.39 13.07
N ALA A 287 15.61 33.97 12.34
CA ALA A 287 15.36 34.94 11.29
C ALA A 287 14.43 34.38 10.20
N LEU A 288 14.68 33.15 9.72
CA LEU A 288 13.84 32.48 8.72
C LEU A 288 12.43 32.19 9.25
N VAL A 289 12.30 31.73 10.49
CA VAL A 289 11.01 31.42 11.11
C VAL A 289 10.19 32.70 11.32
N LYS A 290 10.77 33.77 11.82
CA LYS A 290 10.12 35.08 11.96
C LYS A 290 9.65 35.64 10.61
N GLN A 291 10.46 35.52 9.56
CA GLN A 291 10.07 35.88 8.21
C GLN A 291 8.88 35.05 7.70
N ALA A 292 8.88 33.73 7.95
CA ALA A 292 7.76 32.86 7.59
C ALA A 292 6.48 33.22 8.36
N MET A 293 6.60 33.57 9.65
CA MET A 293 5.47 34.01 10.48
C MET A 293 4.84 35.31 9.93
N ALA A 294 5.65 36.26 9.50
CA ALA A 294 5.18 37.51 8.91
C ALA A 294 4.41 37.23 7.58
N LEU A 295 4.87 36.30 6.76
CA LEU A 295 4.21 35.91 5.51
C LEU A 295 2.90 35.14 5.72
N SER A 296 2.66 34.59 6.89
CA SER A 296 1.46 33.82 7.26
C SER A 296 0.64 34.49 8.36
N ALA A 297 0.55 35.82 8.36
CA ALA A 297 0.03 36.64 9.46
C ALA A 297 -1.35 36.17 9.99
N GLU A 298 -2.29 35.80 9.14
CA GLU A 298 -3.67 35.47 9.49
C GLU A 298 -3.89 34.00 9.91
N GLY A 299 -2.89 33.12 9.81
CA GLY A 299 -3.05 31.69 10.08
C GLY A 299 -2.27 31.22 11.30
N LYS A 300 -2.74 30.12 11.93
CA LYS A 300 -1.98 29.47 13.01
C LYS A 300 -0.76 28.70 12.48
N HIS A 301 -0.81 28.21 11.22
CA HIS A 301 0.29 27.46 10.63
C HIS A 301 1.40 28.36 10.12
N LEU A 302 2.65 27.91 10.25
CA LEU A 302 3.82 28.61 9.73
C LEU A 302 3.82 28.69 8.20
N PHE A 303 3.37 27.62 7.56
CA PHE A 303 3.25 27.52 6.10
C PHE A 303 1.82 27.20 5.70
N THR A 304 1.16 28.15 5.03
CA THR A 304 -0.24 28.01 4.61
C THR A 304 -0.37 27.88 3.09
N ASN A 305 -1.48 27.31 2.63
CA ASN A 305 -1.89 27.44 1.24
C ASN A 305 -2.21 28.90 0.92
N SER A 306 -1.92 29.34 -0.30
CA SER A 306 -2.22 30.70 -0.73
C SER A 306 -3.72 30.99 -0.60
N GLY A 307 -4.05 32.11 0.06
CA GLY A 307 -5.44 32.54 0.27
C GLY A 307 -6.22 31.73 1.30
N THR A 308 -5.59 30.90 2.13
CA THR A 308 -6.27 30.12 3.15
C THR A 308 -5.47 30.06 4.46
N SER A 309 -6.15 29.78 5.58
CA SER A 309 -5.51 29.47 6.88
C SER A 309 -5.08 28.00 7.01
N LYS A 310 -5.39 27.15 6.01
CA LYS A 310 -5.04 25.72 6.03
C LYS A 310 -3.54 25.52 5.84
N PRO A 311 -2.94 24.47 6.43
CA PRO A 311 -1.51 24.19 6.22
C PRO A 311 -1.22 23.92 4.74
N MET A 312 0.01 24.16 4.33
CA MET A 312 0.51 23.85 2.98
C MET A 312 0.10 22.42 2.58
N GLY A 313 -0.44 22.25 1.38
CA GLY A 313 -0.92 20.97 0.87
C GLY A 313 0.20 19.92 0.75
N ILE A 314 -0.15 18.64 0.87
CA ILE A 314 0.80 17.52 0.83
C ILE A 314 1.62 17.50 -0.47
N GLY A 315 1.00 17.85 -1.61
CA GLY A 315 1.63 17.87 -2.93
C GLY A 315 2.55 19.06 -3.17
N ALA A 316 2.35 20.19 -2.47
CA ALA A 316 3.09 21.42 -2.73
C ALA A 316 4.62 21.27 -2.57
N PRO A 317 5.14 20.67 -1.47
CA PRO A 317 6.58 20.44 -1.34
C PRO A 317 7.16 19.54 -2.43
N LEU A 318 6.38 18.62 -2.98
CA LEU A 318 6.86 17.64 -3.95
C LEU A 318 7.18 18.30 -5.31
N GLN A 319 6.55 19.43 -5.62
CA GLN A 319 6.75 20.17 -6.87
C GLN A 319 7.96 21.10 -6.81
N LEU A 320 8.43 21.50 -5.62
CA LEU A 320 9.50 22.49 -5.47
C LEU A 320 10.83 22.06 -6.10
N PRO A 321 11.31 20.80 -5.91
CA PRO A 321 12.53 20.35 -6.58
C PRO A 321 12.45 20.39 -8.10
N TYR A 322 11.32 20.00 -8.67
CA TYR A 322 11.11 20.07 -10.12
C TYR A 322 11.22 21.50 -10.64
N ASN A 323 10.61 22.46 -9.95
CA ASN A 323 10.68 23.88 -10.34
C ASN A 323 12.12 24.41 -10.29
N ILE A 324 12.92 24.02 -9.29
CA ILE A 324 14.34 24.36 -9.18
C ILE A 324 15.14 23.74 -10.33
N MET A 325 14.97 22.46 -10.62
CA MET A 325 15.64 21.78 -11.73
C MET A 325 15.31 22.44 -13.08
N GLN A 326 14.04 22.82 -13.30
CA GLN A 326 13.64 23.54 -14.51
C GLN A 326 14.28 24.94 -14.61
N TRP A 327 14.42 25.64 -13.48
CA TRP A 327 15.09 26.93 -13.43
C TRP A 327 16.59 26.80 -13.78
N LEU A 328 17.29 25.84 -13.15
CA LEU A 328 18.71 25.55 -13.42
C LEU A 328 18.96 25.17 -14.89
N ARG A 329 18.09 24.34 -15.45
CA ARG A 329 18.19 23.96 -16.87
C ARG A 329 18.08 25.18 -17.79
N ARG A 330 17.18 26.14 -17.52
CA ARG A 330 16.94 27.31 -18.34
C ARG A 330 18.01 28.40 -18.19
N HIS A 331 18.43 28.67 -16.95
CA HIS A 331 19.26 29.81 -16.62
C HIS A 331 20.74 29.47 -16.46
N GLU A 332 21.05 28.29 -15.94
CA GLU A 332 22.44 27.86 -15.70
C GLU A 332 22.92 26.80 -16.71
N LYS A 333 22.04 26.33 -17.62
CA LYS A 333 22.31 25.21 -18.54
C LYS A 333 22.79 23.96 -17.84
N TYR A 334 22.37 23.80 -16.59
CA TYR A 334 22.76 22.68 -15.73
C TYR A 334 21.65 21.62 -15.66
N GLU A 335 21.95 20.39 -16.08
CA GLU A 335 21.04 19.24 -16.02
C GLU A 335 21.20 18.54 -14.68
N MET A 336 20.49 19.02 -13.67
CA MET A 336 20.55 18.46 -12.33
C MET A 336 19.85 17.09 -12.26
N LYS A 337 20.54 16.08 -11.71
CA LYS A 337 19.95 14.76 -11.44
C LYS A 337 18.74 14.90 -10.52
N HIS A 338 17.69 14.14 -10.82
CA HIS A 338 16.44 14.18 -10.04
C HIS A 338 16.67 14.04 -8.53
N TRP A 339 16.02 14.90 -7.76
CA TRP A 339 16.00 14.87 -6.30
C TRP A 339 14.62 15.26 -5.77
N SER A 340 14.37 14.94 -4.51
CA SER A 340 13.13 15.23 -3.78
C SER A 340 13.43 16.04 -2.51
N VAL A 341 12.40 16.66 -1.92
CA VAL A 341 12.56 17.35 -0.61
C VAL A 341 13.11 16.42 0.47
N HIS A 342 12.83 15.11 0.38
CA HIS A 342 13.39 14.13 1.31
C HIS A 342 14.92 13.96 1.16
N ASP A 343 15.46 14.24 -0.01
CA ASP A 343 16.91 14.17 -0.23
C ASP A 343 17.66 15.34 0.42
N LEU A 344 17.00 16.49 0.69
CA LEU A 344 17.55 17.53 1.55
C LEU A 344 17.85 17.02 2.96
N ARG A 345 16.99 16.14 3.49
CA ARG A 345 17.23 15.50 4.80
C ARG A 345 18.43 14.54 4.74
N LYS A 346 18.62 13.80 3.65
CA LYS A 346 19.80 12.95 3.47
C LYS A 346 21.08 13.78 3.33
N THR A 347 20.97 14.91 2.60
CA THR A 347 22.06 15.88 2.47
C THR A 347 22.46 16.45 3.83
N ALA A 348 21.49 16.92 4.61
CA ALA A 348 21.75 17.38 5.98
C ALA A 348 22.37 16.29 6.83
N ARG A 349 21.83 15.05 6.82
CA ARG A 349 22.38 13.93 7.60
C ARG A 349 23.82 13.62 7.24
N THR A 350 24.16 13.61 5.95
CA THR A 350 25.52 13.38 5.47
C THR A 350 26.48 14.45 6.01
N ASN A 351 26.05 15.70 5.98
CA ASN A 351 26.85 16.81 6.51
C ASN A 351 26.95 16.81 8.03
N PHE A 352 25.88 16.47 8.74
CA PHE A 352 25.91 16.35 10.22
C PHE A 352 26.97 15.35 10.69
N SER A 353 27.24 14.28 9.92
CA SER A 353 28.29 13.31 10.25
C SER A 353 29.70 13.91 10.33
N THR A 354 29.95 15.06 9.74
CA THR A 354 31.24 15.78 9.80
C THR A 354 31.25 16.87 10.86
N LEU A 355 30.12 17.18 11.46
CA LEU A 355 29.93 18.33 12.37
C LEU A 355 29.62 17.94 13.81
N THR A 356 29.18 16.70 14.03
CA THR A 356 28.81 16.22 15.36
C THR A 356 28.91 14.69 15.47
N GLU A 357 28.80 14.19 16.68
CA GLU A 357 28.80 12.76 16.96
C GLU A 357 27.61 12.02 16.29
N PRO A 358 27.80 10.77 15.85
CA PRO A 358 26.77 10.04 15.10
C PRO A 358 25.41 9.96 15.81
N HIS A 359 25.38 9.79 17.13
CA HIS A 359 24.15 9.70 17.90
C HIS A 359 23.42 11.05 17.96
N ILE A 360 24.15 12.16 18.08
CA ILE A 360 23.58 13.51 18.03
C ILE A 360 22.93 13.73 16.65
N ALA A 361 23.62 13.38 15.56
CA ALA A 361 23.08 13.48 14.21
C ALA A 361 21.77 12.67 14.01
N GLU A 362 21.66 11.49 14.64
CA GLU A 362 20.41 10.70 14.62
C GLU A 362 19.29 11.38 15.44
N ILE A 363 19.61 11.97 16.60
CA ILE A 363 18.66 12.73 17.44
C ILE A 363 18.14 13.97 16.67
N MET A 364 19.01 14.74 16.02
CA MET A 364 18.65 15.89 15.19
C MET A 364 17.63 15.52 14.11
N LEU A 365 17.75 14.33 13.52
CA LEU A 365 16.77 13.81 12.58
C LEU A 365 15.49 13.29 13.25
N GLY A 366 15.48 13.06 14.56
CA GLY A 366 14.37 12.38 15.23
C GLY A 366 14.28 10.92 14.83
N HIS A 367 15.42 10.24 14.75
CA HIS A 367 15.51 8.79 14.62
C HIS A 367 15.54 8.13 16.00
N LYS A 368 15.18 6.86 16.02
CA LYS A 368 15.32 6.02 17.18
C LYS A 368 16.78 5.58 17.31
N LEU A 369 17.41 5.83 18.44
CA LEU A 369 18.73 5.28 18.71
C LEU A 369 18.65 3.75 18.86
N PRO A 370 19.67 3.00 18.40
CA PRO A 370 19.66 1.53 18.48
C PRO A 370 19.87 1.03 19.92
N GLY A 371 19.41 -0.19 20.17
CA GLY A 371 19.64 -0.89 21.44
C GLY A 371 18.93 -0.28 22.65
N SER A 372 19.58 -0.36 23.81
CA SER A 372 19.08 0.08 25.12
C SER A 372 19.16 1.59 25.37
N TRP A 373 19.84 2.34 24.50
CA TRP A 373 20.05 3.78 24.66
C TRP A 373 18.74 4.54 24.95
N GLN A 374 17.66 4.23 24.25
CA GLN A 374 16.36 4.89 24.45
C GLN A 374 15.71 4.65 25.80
N VAL A 375 16.09 3.58 26.49
CA VAL A 375 15.51 3.22 27.78
C VAL A 375 16.22 3.97 28.90
N TYR A 376 17.54 4.10 28.81
CA TYR A 376 18.37 4.63 29.89
C TYR A 376 18.79 6.08 29.70
N ASP A 377 19.01 6.51 28.46
CA ASP A 377 19.41 7.89 28.15
C ASP A 377 18.18 8.77 27.94
N GLN A 378 17.92 9.67 28.87
CA GLN A 378 16.82 10.63 28.84
C GLN A 378 17.30 12.07 28.59
N TYR A 379 18.62 12.26 28.34
CA TYR A 379 19.18 13.56 28.04
C TYR A 379 18.69 14.06 26.67
N ASP A 380 18.41 15.35 26.54
CA ASP A 380 17.82 15.92 25.32
C ASP A 380 18.86 16.37 24.28
N TYR A 381 20.12 16.50 24.66
CA TYR A 381 21.22 16.91 23.79
C TYR A 381 20.99 18.24 23.05
N LEU A 382 20.21 19.16 23.64
CA LEU A 382 19.85 20.42 22.96
C LEU A 382 21.04 21.33 22.74
N ALA A 383 22.01 21.37 23.66
CA ALA A 383 23.23 22.16 23.52
C ALA A 383 24.08 21.67 22.34
N GLU A 384 24.35 20.37 22.29
CA GLU A 384 25.13 19.73 21.25
C GLU A 384 24.45 19.81 19.87
N GLN A 385 23.12 19.66 19.84
CA GLN A 385 22.32 19.89 18.62
C GLN A 385 22.43 21.35 18.16
N LYS A 386 22.42 22.33 19.09
CA LYS A 386 22.52 23.75 18.75
C LYS A 386 23.87 24.09 18.14
N GLU A 387 24.95 23.56 18.70
CA GLU A 387 26.31 23.71 18.15
C GLU A 387 26.39 23.12 16.74
N ALA A 388 25.86 21.91 16.54
CA ALA A 388 25.83 21.26 15.23
C ALA A 388 25.02 22.04 14.18
N TYR A 389 23.85 22.56 14.55
CA TYR A 389 23.04 23.41 13.66
C TYR A 389 23.74 24.74 13.35
N SER A 390 24.41 25.37 14.32
CA SER A 390 25.17 26.61 14.09
C SER A 390 26.34 26.36 13.12
N ALA A 391 27.11 25.29 13.33
CA ALA A 391 28.19 24.90 12.42
C ALA A 391 27.68 24.61 11.00
N TRP A 392 26.51 23.94 10.88
CA TRP A 392 25.88 23.67 9.59
C TRP A 392 25.42 24.96 8.91
N CYS A 393 24.79 25.90 9.61
CA CYS A 393 24.40 27.21 9.07
C CYS A 393 25.62 27.99 8.57
N GLN A 394 26.74 28.00 9.32
CA GLN A 394 28.01 28.63 8.92
C GLN A 394 28.56 28.00 7.64
N ARG A 395 28.60 26.65 7.56
CA ARG A 395 29.01 25.93 6.36
C ARG A 395 28.13 26.25 5.15
N LEU A 396 26.82 26.26 5.31
CA LEU A 396 25.90 26.66 4.24
C LEU A 396 26.15 28.11 3.77
N ALA A 397 26.36 29.04 4.70
CA ALA A 397 26.69 30.42 4.36
C ALA A 397 28.00 30.49 3.56
N ALA A 398 29.04 29.78 3.96
CA ALA A 398 30.31 29.71 3.23
C ALA A 398 30.15 29.12 1.82
N LEU A 399 29.37 28.05 1.69
CA LEU A 399 29.11 27.42 0.38
C LEU A 399 28.36 28.33 -0.60
N VAL A 400 27.46 29.18 -0.08
CA VAL A 400 26.62 30.05 -0.91
C VAL A 400 27.35 31.32 -1.36
N VAL A 401 28.29 31.81 -0.55
CA VAL A 401 29.09 33.01 -0.83
C VAL A 401 30.32 32.71 -1.72
N ALA A 402 30.79 31.46 -1.73
CA ALA A 402 31.90 31.05 -2.58
C ALA A 402 31.56 31.26 -4.07
N PRO A 403 32.49 31.86 -4.85
CA PRO A 403 32.29 32.22 -6.27
C PRO A 403 32.03 31.02 -7.18
#